data_177a74cce6b5cd053d4824968d7dbe15
#
_entry.id   177a74cce6b5cd053d4824968d7dbe15
#
_cell.length_a   1.000
_cell.length_b   1.000
_cell.length_c   1.000
_cell.angle_alpha   90.00
_cell.angle_beta   90.00
_cell.angle_gamma   90.00
#
_symmetry.space_group_name_H-M   'P 1'
#
loop_
_entity.id
_entity.type
_entity.pdbx_description
1 polymer ?
#
loop_
_entity_poly.entity_id
_entity_poly.type
_entity_poly.pdbx_seq_one_letter_code
_entity_poly.pdbx_strand_id
1 'polypeptide(L)'
;QLDFALNNAGVTTDANPVADIAIDEWHRIMNINVNSLYYCMHYQIPLMLKSKGGSIVNMSSMLGLIATKNRAPYVTSKHAVTGMSKAVALDYADQNIRVNSVHPGYIETPLIAHIDHDFLAAKHPVGRLGKAEEVAALVSFLFSSEAQFITGSQYVIDGGYSIQ
;
A
#
# COMPACT_ATOMS: atom_id res chain seq x y z
N GLN A 1 -4.75 21.41 -11.24
CA GLN A 1 -4.61 20.15 -11.97
C GLN A 1 -3.88 19.13 -11.11
N LEU A 2 -4.36 17.89 -11.10
CA LEU A 2 -3.71 16.76 -10.45
C LEU A 2 -3.81 15.56 -11.40
N ASP A 3 -2.66 15.05 -11.86
CA ASP A 3 -2.61 13.95 -12.82
C ASP A 3 -2.25 12.62 -12.13
N PHE A 4 -1.37 12.67 -11.11
CA PHE A 4 -0.89 11.50 -10.39
C PHE A 4 -0.90 11.72 -8.89
N ALA A 5 -1.21 10.68 -8.13
CA ALA A 5 -1.12 10.71 -6.68
C ALA A 5 -0.57 9.38 -6.14
N LEU A 6 0.50 9.45 -5.35
CA LEU A 6 1.02 8.32 -4.57
C LEU A 6 0.66 8.54 -3.10
N ASN A 7 -0.22 7.69 -2.58
CA ASN A 7 -0.56 7.66 -1.16
C ASN A 7 0.34 6.64 -0.46
N ASN A 8 1.50 7.09 0.01
CA ASN A 8 2.55 6.24 0.55
C ASN A 8 2.65 6.26 2.09
N ALA A 9 2.14 7.30 2.75
CA ALA A 9 2.26 7.46 4.19
C ALA A 9 1.70 6.24 4.94
N GLY A 10 2.44 5.76 5.93
CA GLY A 10 2.02 4.62 6.74
C GLY A 10 2.98 4.34 7.88
N VAL A 11 2.45 3.71 8.91
CA VAL A 11 3.19 3.29 10.10
C VAL A 11 2.91 1.84 10.42
N THR A 12 3.82 1.21 11.15
CA THR A 12 3.66 -0.14 11.70
C THR A 12 3.40 -0.10 13.20
N THR A 13 3.14 -1.25 13.80
CA THR A 13 2.94 -1.44 15.23
C THR A 13 3.98 -2.41 15.78
N ASP A 14 4.19 -2.40 17.08
CA ASP A 14 4.94 -3.44 17.78
C ASP A 14 4.22 -4.80 17.66
N ALA A 15 4.99 -5.87 17.83
CA ALA A 15 4.48 -7.24 17.70
C ALA A 15 3.84 -7.71 19.00
N ASN A 16 2.51 -7.54 19.11
CA ASN A 16 1.73 -7.99 20.26
C ASN A 16 0.49 -8.77 19.82
N PRO A 17 0.04 -9.79 20.60
CA PRO A 17 -1.28 -10.40 20.42
C PRO A 17 -2.39 -9.34 20.47
N VAL A 18 -3.48 -9.57 19.76
CA VAL A 18 -4.55 -8.57 19.63
C VAL A 18 -5.14 -8.12 20.97
N ALA A 19 -5.20 -9.00 21.97
CA ALA A 19 -5.72 -8.68 23.29
C ALA A 19 -4.81 -7.73 24.09
N ASP A 20 -3.52 -7.69 23.75
CA ASP A 20 -2.51 -6.89 24.44
C ASP A 20 -2.22 -5.55 23.74
N ILE A 21 -2.93 -5.28 22.64
CA ILE A 21 -2.76 -4.03 21.90
C ILE A 21 -3.60 -2.93 22.56
N ALA A 22 -2.95 -1.83 22.95
CA ALA A 22 -3.64 -0.67 23.48
C ALA A 22 -4.64 -0.10 22.47
N ILE A 23 -5.81 0.32 22.92
CA ILE A 23 -6.85 0.90 22.08
C ILE A 23 -6.32 2.13 21.32
N ASP A 24 -5.51 2.95 21.96
CA ASP A 24 -4.91 4.13 21.35
C ASP A 24 -3.93 3.77 20.21
N GLU A 25 -3.20 2.67 20.36
CA GLU A 25 -2.31 2.17 19.29
C GLU A 25 -3.13 1.68 18.08
N TRP A 26 -4.23 0.97 18.33
CA TRP A 26 -5.18 0.62 17.27
C TRP A 26 -5.66 1.86 16.51
N HIS A 27 -6.12 2.89 17.24
CA HIS A 27 -6.61 4.13 16.67
C HIS A 27 -5.50 4.85 15.88
N ARG A 28 -4.28 4.88 16.42
CA ARG A 28 -3.12 5.49 15.74
C ARG A 28 -2.85 4.85 14.38
N ILE A 29 -2.82 3.51 14.33
CA ILE A 29 -2.59 2.77 13.09
C ILE A 29 -3.72 3.00 12.09
N MET A 30 -4.97 2.90 12.52
CA MET A 30 -6.11 3.10 11.63
C MET A 30 -6.21 4.54 11.13
N ASN A 31 -5.95 5.52 11.97
CA ASN A 31 -5.97 6.92 11.57
C ASN A 31 -4.90 7.24 10.52
N ILE A 32 -3.66 6.76 10.73
CA ILE A 32 -2.56 7.05 9.81
C ILE A 32 -2.64 6.21 8.54
N ASN A 33 -2.98 4.92 8.62
CA ASN A 33 -2.92 4.05 7.44
C ASN A 33 -4.21 4.02 6.62
N VAL A 34 -5.36 4.29 7.23
CA VAL A 34 -6.68 4.15 6.57
C VAL A 34 -7.39 5.48 6.45
N ASN A 35 -7.61 6.20 7.56
CA ASN A 35 -8.37 7.44 7.52
C ASN A 35 -7.64 8.52 6.69
N SER A 36 -6.29 8.60 6.80
CA SER A 36 -5.53 9.53 5.98
C SER A 36 -5.65 9.23 4.48
N LEU A 37 -5.65 7.94 4.11
CA LEU A 37 -5.86 7.53 2.72
C LEU A 37 -7.22 7.98 2.19
N TYR A 38 -8.28 7.77 2.99
CA TYR A 38 -9.61 8.26 2.65
C TYR A 38 -9.60 9.78 2.44
N TYR A 39 -9.00 10.55 3.36
CA TYR A 39 -8.94 12.02 3.23
C TYR A 39 -8.14 12.44 2.01
N CYS A 40 -7.01 11.79 1.73
CA CYS A 40 -6.24 12.07 0.52
C CYS A 40 -7.09 11.88 -0.73
N MET A 41 -7.71 10.72 -0.92
CA MET A 41 -8.53 10.45 -2.10
C MET A 41 -9.76 11.36 -2.19
N HIS A 42 -10.38 11.68 -1.06
CA HIS A 42 -11.51 12.61 -1.00
C HIS A 42 -11.20 13.99 -1.62
N TYR A 43 -9.96 14.48 -1.45
CA TYR A 43 -9.52 15.76 -2.04
C TYR A 43 -8.82 15.61 -3.39
N GLN A 44 -8.17 14.49 -3.66
CA GLN A 44 -7.46 14.23 -4.91
C GLN A 44 -8.43 14.02 -6.08
N ILE A 45 -9.48 13.20 -5.87
CA ILE A 45 -10.44 12.82 -6.92
C ILE A 45 -11.14 14.02 -7.56
N PRO A 46 -11.70 14.99 -6.82
CA PRO A 46 -12.30 16.17 -7.43
C PRO A 46 -11.35 17.00 -8.29
N LEU A 47 -10.05 16.99 -7.97
CA LEU A 47 -9.03 17.67 -8.78
C LEU A 47 -8.73 16.90 -10.06
N MET A 48 -8.69 15.56 -10.00
CA MET A 48 -8.51 14.68 -11.16
C MET A 48 -9.71 14.76 -12.11
N LEU A 49 -10.92 14.82 -11.58
CA LEU A 49 -12.14 15.01 -12.39
C LEU A 49 -12.09 16.32 -13.20
N LYS A 50 -11.59 17.39 -12.60
CA LYS A 50 -11.37 18.67 -13.32
C LYS A 50 -10.30 18.54 -14.41
N SER A 51 -9.34 17.66 -14.25
CA SER A 51 -8.30 17.34 -15.24
C SER A 51 -8.73 16.29 -16.28
N LYS A 52 -9.98 15.79 -16.20
CA LYS A 52 -10.55 14.74 -17.06
C LYS A 52 -9.85 13.39 -16.95
N GLY A 53 -9.32 13.07 -15.78
CA GLY A 53 -8.71 11.79 -15.47
C GLY A 53 -7.48 11.90 -14.58
N GLY A 54 -6.93 10.75 -14.21
CA GLY A 54 -5.75 10.67 -13.36
C GLY A 54 -5.39 9.24 -12.97
N SER A 55 -4.29 9.08 -12.25
CA SER A 55 -3.89 7.78 -11.70
C SER A 55 -3.49 7.90 -10.24
N ILE A 56 -4.11 7.07 -9.39
CA ILE A 56 -3.80 6.96 -7.96
C ILE A 56 -3.14 5.61 -7.71
N VAL A 57 -2.03 5.62 -6.98
CA VAL A 57 -1.40 4.43 -6.44
C VAL A 57 -1.41 4.51 -4.92
N ASN A 58 -2.00 3.49 -4.28
CA ASN A 58 -2.09 3.39 -2.83
C ASN A 58 -1.08 2.35 -2.34
N MET A 59 -0.20 2.73 -1.41
CA MET A 59 0.80 1.85 -0.84
C MET A 59 0.20 0.97 0.25
N SER A 60 -0.09 -0.28 -0.12
CA SER A 60 -0.49 -1.33 0.81
C SER A 60 0.75 -2.05 1.39
N SER A 61 0.75 -3.35 1.39
CA SER A 61 1.80 -4.28 1.82
C SER A 61 1.44 -5.67 1.34
N MET A 62 2.40 -6.60 1.28
CA MET A 62 2.09 -8.04 1.22
C MET A 62 1.11 -8.43 2.35
N LEU A 63 1.21 -7.78 3.52
CA LEU A 63 0.29 -7.96 4.66
C LEU A 63 -1.10 -7.31 4.44
N GLY A 64 -1.37 -6.78 3.29
CA GLY A 64 -2.71 -6.43 2.82
C GLY A 64 -3.37 -7.55 2.00
N LEU A 65 -2.68 -8.69 1.82
CA LEU A 65 -3.16 -9.89 1.12
C LEU A 65 -3.04 -11.14 1.98
N ILE A 66 -1.98 -11.24 2.78
CA ILE A 66 -1.72 -12.32 3.73
C ILE A 66 -1.65 -11.75 5.15
N ALA A 67 -1.51 -12.61 6.15
CA ALA A 67 -1.38 -12.22 7.55
C ALA A 67 -0.10 -12.73 8.18
N THR A 68 0.31 -12.09 9.27
CA THR A 68 1.37 -12.56 10.16
C THR A 68 0.94 -12.42 11.62
N LYS A 69 1.54 -13.22 12.50
CA LYS A 69 1.24 -13.18 13.93
C LYS A 69 1.58 -11.82 14.54
N ASN A 70 0.79 -11.41 15.53
CA ASN A 70 1.06 -10.26 16.40
C ASN A 70 1.09 -8.89 15.68
N ARG A 71 0.41 -8.76 14.53
CA ARG A 71 0.37 -7.53 13.73
C ARG A 71 -1.07 -7.14 13.32
N ALA A 72 -2.06 -7.52 14.13
CA ALA A 72 -3.47 -7.35 13.78
C ALA A 72 -3.83 -5.93 13.31
N PRO A 73 -3.46 -4.81 13.97
CA PRO A 73 -3.81 -3.46 13.50
C PRO A 73 -3.20 -3.16 12.12
N TYR A 74 -1.93 -3.50 11.92
CA TYR A 74 -1.24 -3.27 10.65
C TYR A 74 -1.85 -4.10 9.52
N VAL A 75 -2.04 -5.41 9.74
CA VAL A 75 -2.68 -6.31 8.77
C VAL A 75 -4.06 -5.81 8.39
N THR A 76 -4.90 -5.46 9.37
CA THR A 76 -6.24 -4.91 9.14
C THR A 76 -6.17 -3.62 8.32
N SER A 77 -5.28 -2.70 8.67
CA SER A 77 -5.14 -1.43 7.95
C SER A 77 -4.74 -1.63 6.50
N LYS A 78 -3.81 -2.56 6.21
CA LYS A 78 -3.34 -2.81 4.85
C LYS A 78 -4.35 -3.59 4.00
N HIS A 79 -5.17 -4.45 4.60
CA HIS A 79 -6.34 -5.03 3.93
C HIS A 79 -7.41 -3.96 3.62
N ALA A 80 -7.63 -3.00 4.53
CA ALA A 80 -8.53 -1.88 4.29
C ALA A 80 -8.06 -1.00 3.11
N VAL A 81 -6.76 -0.69 3.02
CA VAL A 81 -6.16 0.02 1.86
C VAL A 81 -6.44 -0.73 0.56
N THR A 82 -6.27 -2.06 0.57
CA THR A 82 -6.52 -2.92 -0.60
C THR A 82 -8.00 -2.88 -1.02
N GLY A 83 -8.91 -3.05 -0.06
CA GLY A 83 -10.35 -3.00 -0.31
C GLY A 83 -10.82 -1.64 -0.81
N MET A 84 -10.36 -0.55 -0.16
CA MET A 84 -10.70 0.83 -0.54
C MET A 84 -10.20 1.15 -1.95
N SER A 85 -8.99 0.69 -2.32
CA SER A 85 -8.45 0.89 -3.68
C SER A 85 -9.33 0.27 -4.75
N LYS A 86 -9.88 -0.92 -4.50
CA LYS A 86 -10.82 -1.59 -5.43
C LYS A 86 -12.15 -0.85 -5.56
N ALA A 87 -12.72 -0.46 -4.42
CA ALA A 87 -14.01 0.25 -4.40
C ALA A 87 -13.92 1.58 -5.17
N VAL A 88 -12.90 2.38 -4.86
CA VAL A 88 -12.70 3.68 -5.53
C VAL A 88 -12.35 3.51 -7.00
N ALA A 89 -11.63 2.45 -7.38
CA ALA A 89 -11.38 2.14 -8.79
C ALA A 89 -12.68 1.90 -9.57
N LEU A 90 -13.65 1.19 -8.98
CA LEU A 90 -14.96 0.96 -9.60
C LEU A 90 -15.79 2.24 -9.68
N ASP A 91 -15.74 3.08 -8.65
CA ASP A 91 -16.53 4.32 -8.59
C ASP A 91 -16.16 5.33 -9.70
N TYR A 92 -14.90 5.30 -10.19
CA TYR A 92 -14.37 6.34 -11.07
C TYR A 92 -13.71 5.82 -12.37
N ALA A 93 -13.84 4.54 -12.68
CA ALA A 93 -13.24 3.95 -13.90
C ALA A 93 -13.78 4.60 -15.19
N ASP A 94 -15.08 4.86 -15.25
CA ASP A 94 -15.76 5.50 -16.41
C ASP A 94 -15.44 7.00 -16.54
N GLN A 95 -14.80 7.57 -15.52
CA GLN A 95 -14.36 8.97 -15.48
C GLN A 95 -12.85 9.11 -15.72
N ASN A 96 -12.21 8.05 -16.26
CA ASN A 96 -10.80 8.02 -16.61
C ASN A 96 -9.86 8.22 -15.39
N ILE A 97 -10.29 7.81 -14.19
CA ILE A 97 -9.43 7.77 -13.00
C ILE A 97 -9.14 6.31 -12.69
N ARG A 98 -7.85 5.98 -12.67
CA ARG A 98 -7.36 4.66 -12.32
C ARG A 98 -6.86 4.65 -10.88
N VAL A 99 -7.21 3.60 -10.13
CA VAL A 99 -6.75 3.42 -8.75
C VAL A 99 -6.21 2.01 -8.58
N ASN A 100 -4.94 1.88 -8.20
CA ASN A 100 -4.29 0.59 -7.99
C ASN A 100 -3.58 0.53 -6.64
N SER A 101 -3.35 -0.65 -6.12
CA SER A 101 -2.57 -0.86 -4.90
C SER A 101 -1.27 -1.60 -5.16
N VAL A 102 -0.20 -1.16 -4.52
CA VAL A 102 1.12 -1.82 -4.55
C VAL A 102 1.36 -2.50 -3.20
N HIS A 103 1.89 -3.71 -3.25
CA HIS A 103 2.04 -4.60 -2.10
C HIS A 103 3.51 -5.03 -1.93
N PRO A 104 4.35 -4.16 -1.35
CA PRO A 104 5.74 -4.51 -1.11
C PRO A 104 5.91 -5.58 -0.03
N GLY A 105 6.97 -6.39 -0.18
CA GLY A 105 7.56 -7.16 0.91
C GLY A 105 8.35 -6.27 1.87
N TYR A 106 9.43 -6.81 2.46
CA TYR A 106 10.35 -6.00 3.24
C TYR A 106 11.28 -5.22 2.29
N ILE A 107 11.19 -3.90 2.38
CA ILE A 107 11.97 -2.95 1.59
C ILE A 107 12.97 -2.25 2.50
N GLU A 108 14.20 -2.13 2.04
CA GLU A 108 15.29 -1.47 2.77
C GLU A 108 14.99 0.04 2.94
N THR A 109 14.41 0.37 4.09
CA THR A 109 13.94 1.72 4.44
C THR A 109 14.09 1.97 5.93
N PRO A 110 14.01 3.22 6.41
CA PRO A 110 14.03 3.52 7.84
C PRO A 110 12.97 2.79 8.66
N LEU A 111 11.85 2.38 8.06
CA LEU A 111 10.77 1.67 8.75
C LEU A 111 11.22 0.34 9.35
N ILE A 112 12.19 -0.33 8.75
CA ILE A 112 12.72 -1.63 9.20
C ILE A 112 14.19 -1.57 9.66
N ALA A 113 14.79 -0.39 9.78
CA ALA A 113 16.21 -0.21 10.11
C ALA A 113 16.62 -0.84 11.46
N HIS A 114 15.65 -1.04 12.37
CA HIS A 114 15.85 -1.63 13.70
C HIS A 114 15.74 -3.17 13.71
N ILE A 115 15.45 -3.80 12.56
CA ILE A 115 15.26 -5.25 12.45
C ILE A 115 16.48 -5.84 11.74
N ASP A 116 16.89 -7.04 12.12
CA ASP A 116 17.96 -7.79 11.45
C ASP A 116 17.61 -8.01 9.96
N HIS A 117 18.39 -7.39 9.09
CA HIS A 117 18.17 -7.41 7.64
C HIS A 117 18.44 -8.81 7.05
N ASP A 118 19.41 -9.56 7.56
CA ASP A 118 19.70 -10.92 7.08
C ASP A 118 18.55 -11.86 7.42
N PHE A 119 17.98 -11.73 8.62
CA PHE A 119 16.79 -12.47 9.02
C PHE A 119 15.58 -12.15 8.12
N LEU A 120 15.39 -10.90 7.75
CA LEU A 120 14.29 -10.51 6.85
C LEU A 120 14.56 -10.95 5.41
N ALA A 121 15.79 -10.84 4.94
CA ALA A 121 16.19 -11.26 3.60
C ALA A 121 15.96 -12.77 3.38
N ALA A 122 16.30 -13.58 4.37
CA ALA A 122 16.10 -15.04 4.33
C ALA A 122 14.63 -15.47 4.22
N LYS A 123 13.68 -14.57 4.51
CA LYS A 123 12.25 -14.83 4.35
C LYS A 123 11.75 -14.61 2.91
N HIS A 124 12.57 -14.05 2.04
CA HIS A 124 12.20 -13.85 0.64
C HIS A 124 12.86 -14.92 -0.23
N PRO A 125 12.13 -15.63 -1.09
CA PRO A 125 12.71 -16.58 -2.04
C PRO A 125 13.85 -16.01 -2.88
N VAL A 126 13.83 -14.72 -3.20
CA VAL A 126 14.92 -14.04 -3.92
C VAL A 126 16.17 -13.80 -3.07
N GLY A 127 16.14 -14.11 -1.75
CA GLY A 127 17.31 -14.07 -0.84
C GLY A 127 17.80 -12.67 -0.47
N ARG A 128 17.00 -11.62 -0.67
CA ARG A 128 17.36 -10.24 -0.31
C ARG A 128 16.14 -9.39 0.02
N LEU A 129 16.36 -8.24 0.63
CA LEU A 129 15.36 -7.18 0.74
C LEU A 129 15.13 -6.51 -0.63
N GLY A 130 13.92 -5.96 -0.82
CA GLY A 130 13.65 -5.07 -1.94
C GLY A 130 14.26 -3.70 -1.71
N LYS A 131 14.48 -2.96 -2.80
CA LYS A 131 14.96 -1.57 -2.76
C LYS A 131 13.81 -0.60 -3.04
N ALA A 132 13.91 0.61 -2.50
CA ALA A 132 12.89 1.64 -2.73
C ALA A 132 12.73 1.98 -4.22
N GLU A 133 13.83 1.95 -4.99
CA GLU A 133 13.85 2.21 -6.42
C GLU A 133 13.07 1.15 -7.22
N GLU A 134 13.05 -0.11 -6.76
CA GLU A 134 12.28 -1.17 -7.41
C GLU A 134 10.78 -0.93 -7.26
N VAL A 135 10.35 -0.48 -6.07
CA VAL A 135 8.96 -0.08 -5.83
C VAL A 135 8.59 1.18 -6.65
N ALA A 136 9.49 2.16 -6.69
CA ALA A 136 9.29 3.40 -7.45
C ALA A 136 9.16 3.14 -8.95
N ALA A 137 9.91 2.18 -9.51
CA ALA A 137 9.80 1.80 -10.92
C ALA A 137 8.40 1.24 -11.24
N LEU A 138 7.85 0.40 -10.38
CA LEU A 138 6.49 -0.12 -10.53
C LEU A 138 5.44 0.99 -10.42
N VAL A 139 5.59 1.91 -9.48
CA VAL A 139 4.69 3.07 -9.33
C VAL A 139 4.75 3.95 -10.58
N SER A 140 5.94 4.20 -11.11
CA SER A 140 6.15 4.98 -12.36
C SER A 140 5.43 4.34 -13.55
N PHE A 141 5.53 3.00 -13.71
CA PHE A 141 4.78 2.26 -14.72
C PHE A 141 3.27 2.44 -14.54
N LEU A 142 2.76 2.32 -13.33
CA LEU A 142 1.32 2.48 -13.05
C LEU A 142 0.80 3.90 -13.32
N PHE A 143 1.65 4.90 -13.29
CA PHE A 143 1.32 6.27 -13.70
C PHE A 143 1.38 6.50 -15.21
N SER A 144 2.13 5.67 -15.93
CA SER A 144 2.36 5.86 -17.36
C SER A 144 1.13 5.58 -18.22
N SER A 145 1.21 5.98 -19.49
CA SER A 145 0.22 5.65 -20.52
C SER A 145 0.18 4.16 -20.88
N GLU A 146 1.22 3.40 -20.55
CA GLU A 146 1.26 1.95 -20.79
C GLU A 146 0.33 1.17 -19.84
N ALA A 147 -0.10 1.78 -18.72
CA ALA A 147 -0.98 1.19 -17.74
C ALA A 147 -2.45 1.62 -17.87
N GLN A 148 -2.89 2.13 -19.01
CA GLN A 148 -4.24 2.72 -19.18
C GLN A 148 -5.38 1.73 -18.96
N PHE A 149 -5.18 0.45 -19.21
CA PHE A 149 -6.21 -0.59 -19.01
C PHE A 149 -6.11 -1.27 -17.63
N ILE A 150 -5.35 -0.66 -16.71
CA ILE A 150 -5.06 -1.21 -15.39
C ILE A 150 -5.73 -0.34 -14.32
N THR A 151 -6.79 -0.86 -13.68
CA THR A 151 -7.43 -0.23 -12.52
C THR A 151 -7.97 -1.30 -11.56
N GLY A 152 -8.06 -1.02 -10.26
CA GLY A 152 -8.51 -1.95 -9.22
C GLY A 152 -7.55 -3.10 -8.94
N SER A 153 -6.38 -3.11 -9.54
CA SER A 153 -5.41 -4.20 -9.49
C SER A 153 -4.48 -4.10 -8.28
N GLN A 154 -3.98 -5.28 -7.87
CA GLN A 154 -3.07 -5.47 -6.76
C GLN A 154 -1.71 -5.91 -7.29
N TYR A 155 -0.70 -5.08 -7.12
CA TYR A 155 0.65 -5.35 -7.62
C TYR A 155 1.56 -5.76 -6.49
N VAL A 156 1.86 -7.05 -6.43
CA VAL A 156 2.80 -7.61 -5.43
C VAL A 156 4.23 -7.38 -5.91
N ILE A 157 5.07 -6.87 -5.00
CA ILE A 157 6.51 -6.70 -5.21
C ILE A 157 7.23 -7.10 -3.90
N ASP A 158 7.30 -8.40 -3.66
CA ASP A 158 7.70 -8.97 -2.38
C ASP A 158 8.76 -10.07 -2.49
N GLY A 159 9.41 -10.21 -3.64
CA GLY A 159 10.44 -11.23 -3.85
C GLY A 159 9.97 -12.66 -3.64
N GLY A 160 8.67 -12.93 -3.84
CA GLY A 160 8.04 -14.24 -3.68
C GLY A 160 7.60 -14.57 -2.25
N TYR A 161 7.66 -13.63 -1.32
CA TYR A 161 7.31 -13.86 0.09
C TYR A 161 5.90 -14.43 0.27
N SER A 162 4.91 -13.91 -0.43
CA SER A 162 3.50 -14.24 -0.21
C SER A 162 3.03 -15.52 -0.92
N ILE A 163 3.87 -16.17 -1.71
CA ILE A 163 3.52 -17.38 -2.47
C ILE A 163 4.19 -18.66 -1.98
N GLN A 164 4.87 -18.61 -0.84
CA GLN A 164 5.54 -19.76 -0.22
C GLN A 164 4.70 -20.38 0.90
#